data_b2a3dbe3259855505c501128130be6d0
#
_entry.id   b2a3dbe3259855505c501128130be6d0
#
_cell.length_a   1.000
_cell.length_b   1.000
_cell.length_c   1.000
_cell.angle_alpha   90.00
_cell.angle_beta   90.00
_cell.angle_gamma   90.00
#
_symmetry.space_group_name_H-M   'P 1'
#
loop_
_entity.id
_entity.type
_entity.pdbx_description
1 polymer ?
#
loop_
_entity_poly.entity_id
_entity_poly.type
_entity_poly.pdbx_seq_one_letter_code
_entity_poly.pdbx_strand_id
1 'polypeptide(L)' 'MVLNNRPYPDWHEGLTIRGVMEHMKFTWPKLVVKVNGQLGWPEDYDNVTLEEADDLKIYHLLGGG' A
#
# COMPACT_ATOMS: atom_id res chain seq x y z
N MET A 1 0.17 11.88 -1.62
CA MET A 1 0.13 10.62 -0.87
C MET A 1 1.47 10.37 -0.20
N VAL A 2 1.44 9.68 0.90
CA VAL A 2 2.65 9.29 1.62
C VAL A 2 2.73 7.77 1.60
N LEU A 3 3.89 7.24 1.32
CA LEU A 3 4.15 5.79 1.36
C LEU A 3 5.31 5.54 2.33
N ASN A 4 5.02 4.81 3.39
CA ASN A 4 6.02 4.47 4.42
C ASN A 4 6.75 5.70 4.94
N ASN A 5 5.98 6.74 5.24
CA ASN A 5 6.45 8.01 5.79
C ASN A 5 7.27 8.85 4.81
N ARG A 6 7.21 8.55 3.53
CA ARG A 6 7.90 9.31 2.49
C ARG A 6 6.92 9.77 1.42
N PRO A 7 7.17 10.93 0.80
CA PRO A 7 6.31 11.36 -0.29
C PRO A 7 6.25 10.32 -1.41
N TYR A 8 5.06 10.14 -1.97
CA TYR A 8 4.88 9.27 -3.13
C TYR A 8 4.38 10.13 -4.29
N PRO A 9 5.27 10.62 -5.14
CA PRO A 9 4.90 11.57 -6.19
C PRO A 9 4.17 10.94 -7.37
N ASP A 10 4.18 9.64 -7.47
CA ASP A 10 3.56 8.95 -8.61
C ASP A 10 2.09 8.63 -8.39
N TRP A 11 1.48 9.20 -7.37
CA TRP A 11 0.06 9.04 -7.16
C TRP A 11 -0.73 9.60 -8.35
N HIS A 12 -1.80 8.92 -8.72
CA HIS A 12 -2.74 9.39 -9.73
C HIS A 12 -4.14 8.92 -9.37
N GLU A 13 -5.13 9.58 -9.90
CA GLU A 13 -6.51 9.20 -9.64
C GLU A 13 -6.76 7.77 -10.11
N GLY A 14 -7.44 7.01 -9.28
CA GLY A 14 -7.71 5.60 -9.58
C GLY A 14 -6.62 4.64 -9.14
N LEU A 15 -5.53 5.15 -8.57
CA LEU A 15 -4.47 4.28 -8.08
C LEU A 15 -4.99 3.36 -6.99
N THR A 16 -4.70 2.07 -7.10
CA THR A 16 -5.06 1.08 -6.10
C THR A 16 -3.85 0.68 -5.26
N ILE A 17 -4.11 -0.03 -4.16
CA ILE A 17 -3.03 -0.58 -3.35
C ILE A 17 -2.17 -1.51 -4.20
N ARG A 18 -2.81 -2.34 -5.01
CA ARG A 18 -2.08 -3.24 -5.92
C ARG A 18 -1.18 -2.46 -6.87
N GLY A 19 -1.66 -1.35 -7.38
CA GLY A 19 -0.87 -0.51 -8.27
C GLY A 19 0.40 0.00 -7.63
N VAL A 20 0.33 0.41 -6.37
CA VAL A 20 1.53 0.82 -5.62
C VAL A 20 2.48 -0.34 -5.44
N MET A 21 1.95 -1.50 -5.07
CA MET A 21 2.77 -2.69 -4.87
C MET A 21 3.54 -3.06 -6.14
N GLU A 22 2.87 -3.02 -7.28
CA GLU A 22 3.50 -3.35 -8.55
C GLU A 22 4.56 -2.31 -8.94
N HIS A 23 4.23 -1.05 -8.76
CA HIS A 23 5.15 0.05 -9.08
C HIS A 23 6.42 -0.03 -8.23
N MET A 24 6.27 -0.29 -6.95
CA MET A 24 7.39 -0.37 -6.01
C MET A 24 8.05 -1.74 -5.99
N LYS A 25 7.50 -2.69 -6.73
CA LYS A 25 8.01 -4.06 -6.78
C LYS A 25 8.08 -4.71 -5.42
N PHE A 26 7.07 -4.45 -4.61
CA PHE A 26 6.93 -5.13 -3.33
C PHE A 26 6.52 -6.57 -3.59
N THR A 27 7.33 -7.49 -3.10
CA THR A 27 7.12 -8.90 -3.35
C THR A 27 6.44 -9.59 -2.17
N TRP A 28 5.73 -10.63 -2.52
CA TRP A 28 4.99 -11.48 -1.60
C TRP A 28 5.88 -12.43 -0.85
N PRO A 29 5.29 -13.20 0.06
CA PRO A 29 3.86 -13.30 0.32
C PRO A 29 3.37 -12.54 1.53
N LYS A 30 4.24 -12.04 2.38
CA LYS A 30 3.81 -11.59 3.70
C LYS A 30 3.95 -10.08 3.81
N LEU A 31 2.93 -9.39 3.33
CA LEU A 31 2.87 -7.94 3.44
C LEU A 31 1.73 -7.55 4.39
N VAL A 32 1.97 -6.51 5.16
CA VAL A 32 0.95 -5.85 5.95
C VAL A 32 0.72 -4.48 5.34
N VAL A 33 -0.53 -4.17 5.05
CA VAL A 33 -0.90 -2.89 4.44
C VAL A 33 -1.81 -2.14 5.39
N LYS A 34 -1.51 -0.86 5.59
CA LYS A 34 -2.38 0.03 6.35
C LYS A 34 -2.64 1.29 5.54
N VAL A 35 -3.91 1.68 5.48
CA VAL A 35 -4.32 2.93 4.84
C VAL A 35 -4.88 3.82 5.93
N ASN A 36 -4.21 4.94 6.18
CA ASN A 36 -4.60 5.87 7.25
C ASN A 36 -4.77 5.15 8.60
N GLY A 37 -3.87 4.21 8.88
CA GLY A 37 -3.89 3.47 10.13
C GLY A 37 -4.83 2.27 10.17
N GLN A 38 -5.61 2.06 9.12
CA GLN A 38 -6.53 0.92 9.07
C GLN A 38 -5.95 -0.20 8.24
N LEU A 39 -6.07 -1.41 8.76
CA LEU A 39 -5.54 -2.59 8.09
C LEU A 39 -6.26 -2.85 6.77
N GLY A 40 -5.50 -3.05 5.72
CA GLY A 40 -6.03 -3.45 4.41
C GLY A 40 -5.82 -4.95 4.20
N TRP A 41 -6.84 -5.61 3.71
CA TRP A 41 -6.79 -7.05 3.46
C TRP A 41 -6.46 -7.33 2.00
N PRO A 42 -5.89 -8.50 1.69
CA PRO A 42 -5.54 -8.83 0.29
C PRO A 42 -6.69 -8.69 -0.70
N GLU A 43 -7.91 -9.01 -0.28
CA GLU A 43 -9.07 -8.86 -1.16
C GLU A 43 -9.39 -7.41 -1.48
N ASP A 44 -8.83 -6.46 -0.75
CA ASP A 44 -9.06 -5.04 -0.99
C ASP A 44 -8.02 -4.42 -1.93
N TYR A 45 -6.95 -5.12 -2.20
CA TYR A 45 -5.81 -4.54 -2.94
C TYR A 45 -6.18 -4.05 -4.32
N ASP A 46 -7.11 -4.71 -4.99
CA ASP A 46 -7.53 -4.35 -6.34
C ASP A 46 -8.77 -3.46 -6.34
N ASN A 47 -9.44 -3.34 -5.21
CA ASN A 47 -10.74 -2.66 -5.14
C ASN A 47 -10.68 -1.30 -4.46
N VAL A 48 -9.72 -1.10 -3.56
CA VAL A 48 -9.61 0.16 -2.83
C VAL A 48 -8.73 1.11 -3.62
N THR A 49 -9.31 2.24 -3.99
CA THR A 49 -8.54 3.31 -4.62
C THR A 49 -8.02 4.26 -3.55
N LEU A 50 -6.84 4.78 -3.80
CA LEU A 50 -6.15 5.65 -2.86
C LEU A 50 -6.40 7.11 -3.20
N GLU A 51 -6.55 7.93 -2.17
CA GLU A 51 -6.72 9.37 -2.32
C GLU A 51 -5.36 10.07 -2.29
N GLU A 52 -5.33 11.28 -2.82
CA GLU A 52 -4.10 12.05 -2.86
C GLU A 52 -3.50 12.29 -1.48
N ALA A 53 -4.35 12.43 -0.47
CA ALA A 53 -3.91 12.72 0.89
C ALA A 53 -3.71 11.48 1.77
N ASP A 54 -3.82 10.30 1.20
CA ASP A 54 -3.74 9.08 2.00
C ASP A 54 -2.34 8.81 2.53
N ASP A 55 -2.30 8.19 3.70
CA ASP A 55 -1.07 7.72 4.33
C ASP A 55 -1.06 6.20 4.20
N LEU A 56 -0.26 5.71 3.29
CA LEU A 56 -0.17 4.28 2.99
C LEU A 56 1.10 3.71 3.62
N LYS A 57 0.95 2.60 4.31
CA LYS A 57 2.07 1.86 4.87
C LYS A 57 2.03 0.43 4.40
N ILE A 58 3.13 -0.04 3.85
CA ILE A 58 3.27 -1.42 3.39
C ILE A 58 4.56 -1.98 3.97
N TYR A 59 4.43 -2.99 4.81
CA TYR A 59 5.59 -3.61 5.45
C TYR A 59 5.68 -5.07 5.10
N HIS A 60 6.91 -5.58 5.06
CA HIS A 60 7.10 -7.03 5.05
C HIS A 60 6.93 -7.54 6.49
N LEU A 61 6.12 -8.56 6.63
CA LEU A 61 6.02 -9.24 7.91
C LEU A 61 7.25 -10.12 8.04
N LEU A 62 8.18 -9.69 8.84
CA LEU A 62 9.39 -10.44 9.06
C LEU A 62 9.01 -11.74 9.73
N GLY A 63 9.35 -12.76 9.06
CA GLY A 63 9.02 -14.08 9.31
C GLY A 63 9.14 -14.59 10.69
N GLY A 64 8.40 -14.09 11.46
CA GLY A 64 8.44 -14.47 12.79
C GLY A 64 8.22 -15.94 13.00
N GLY A 65 8.62 -16.56 12.37
CA GLY A 65 8.42 -17.95 12.73
C GLY A 65 9.17 -18.52 13.56
#